data_6d04f6cc9d01eefb87d49dc1131ff428
#
_entry.id   6d04f6cc9d01eefb87d49dc1131ff428
#
_cell.length_a   1.000
_cell.length_b   1.000
_cell.length_c   1.000
_cell.angle_alpha   90.00
_cell.angle_beta   90.00
_cell.angle_gamma   90.00
#
_symmetry.space_group_name_H-M   'P 1'
#
loop_
_entity.id
_entity.type
_entity.pdbx_description
1 polymer ?
#
loop_
_entity_poly.entity_id
_entity_poly.type
_entity_poly.pdbx_seq_one_letter_code
_entity_poly.pdbx_strand_id
1 'polypeptide(L)'
;QITMGVALTGYSMPIFWWGLLLIIFFSGYLGWTPVSGRIALNFFFPRVTGFMLIDSLLAGKPDGFVSALRHLILPAIVLGTIPLAVIARQTRSAMLEVLGEDYVRTARAKGLEPRRVVGIHAFRNALIPVVTTIGLQVGLLMAGAILTETIFSWPGIGKWMIDSIS
;
A
#
# COMPACT_ATOMS: atom_id res chain seq x y z
N GLN A 1 4.09 22.36 16.63
CA GLN A 1 3.18 23.07 15.71
C GLN A 1 3.53 22.80 14.22
N ILE A 2 4.79 22.81 13.82
CA ILE A 2 5.25 22.56 12.44
C ILE A 2 4.91 21.13 12.00
N THR A 3 5.15 20.13 12.86
CA THR A 3 4.82 18.72 12.59
C THR A 3 3.33 18.48 12.43
N MET A 4 2.49 19.22 13.16
CA MET A 4 1.04 19.14 13.05
C MET A 4 0.54 19.80 11.74
N GLY A 5 1.14 20.90 11.32
CA GLY A 5 0.86 21.54 10.03
C GLY A 5 1.21 20.65 8.85
N VAL A 6 2.39 20.03 8.84
CA VAL A 6 2.82 19.08 7.79
C VAL A 6 1.91 17.84 7.75
N ALA A 7 1.52 17.31 8.91
CA ALA A 7 0.63 16.16 8.98
C ALA A 7 -0.79 16.48 8.48
N LEU A 8 -1.33 17.67 8.80
CA LEU A 8 -2.63 18.14 8.31
C LEU A 8 -2.61 18.40 6.81
N THR A 9 -1.55 18.98 6.28
CA THR A 9 -1.39 19.22 4.84
C THR A 9 -1.34 17.90 4.06
N GLY A 10 -0.59 16.92 4.55
CA GLY A 10 -0.51 15.59 3.92
C GLY A 10 -1.84 14.81 3.96
N TYR A 11 -2.65 14.98 5.01
CA TYR A 11 -3.95 14.33 5.13
C TYR A 11 -5.04 14.98 4.26
N SER A 12 -4.90 16.27 3.97
CA SER A 12 -5.87 17.03 3.17
C SER A 12 -5.61 16.95 1.67
N MET A 13 -4.48 16.39 1.24
CA MET A 13 -4.16 16.27 -0.19
C MET A 13 -4.95 15.14 -0.85
N PRO A 14 -5.64 15.42 -1.97
CA PRO A 14 -6.27 14.37 -2.76
C PRO A 14 -5.25 13.36 -3.27
N ILE A 15 -5.63 12.07 -3.33
CA ILE A 15 -4.74 10.97 -3.74
C ILE A 15 -4.08 11.21 -5.11
N PHE A 16 -4.80 11.83 -6.04
CA PHE A 16 -4.27 12.13 -7.38
C PHE A 16 -3.15 13.17 -7.33
N TRP A 17 -3.26 14.17 -6.46
CA TRP A 17 -2.23 15.19 -6.28
C TRP A 17 -0.94 14.58 -5.72
N TRP A 18 -1.09 13.72 -4.73
CA TRP A 18 0.03 12.95 -4.17
C TRP A 18 0.73 12.09 -5.23
N GLY A 19 -0.04 11.41 -6.07
CA GLY A 19 0.49 10.63 -7.20
C GLY A 19 1.29 11.47 -8.19
N LEU A 20 0.80 12.65 -8.57
CA LEU A 20 1.50 13.57 -9.46
C LEU A 20 2.80 14.09 -8.87
N LEU A 21 2.82 14.47 -7.58
CA LEU A 21 4.04 14.92 -6.90
C LEU A 21 5.11 13.82 -6.89
N LEU A 22 4.73 12.58 -6.62
CA LEU A 22 5.66 11.45 -6.65
C LEU A 22 6.21 11.19 -8.05
N ILE A 23 5.38 11.28 -9.10
CA ILE A 23 5.83 11.17 -10.48
C ILE A 23 6.84 12.27 -10.80
N ILE A 24 6.53 13.53 -10.51
CA ILE A 24 7.43 14.67 -10.79
C ILE A 24 8.77 14.46 -10.09
N PHE A 25 8.75 14.04 -8.83
CA PHE A 25 9.97 13.89 -8.04
C PHE A 25 10.77 12.64 -8.43
N PHE A 26 10.16 11.46 -8.41
CA PHE A 26 10.87 10.20 -8.63
C PHE A 26 11.11 9.88 -10.09
N SER A 27 10.19 10.21 -10.96
CA SER A 27 10.34 9.94 -12.39
C SER A 27 10.95 11.13 -13.13
N GLY A 28 10.50 12.36 -12.85
CA GLY A 28 10.96 13.54 -13.55
C GLY A 28 12.33 14.02 -13.06
N TYR A 29 12.52 14.18 -11.76
CA TYR A 29 13.76 14.75 -11.21
C TYR A 29 14.84 13.70 -10.97
N LEU A 30 14.51 12.58 -10.33
CA LEU A 30 15.48 11.53 -10.00
C LEU A 30 15.68 10.50 -11.11
N GLY A 31 14.71 10.31 -12.02
CA GLY A 31 14.77 9.29 -13.07
C GLY A 31 14.79 7.83 -12.55
N TRP A 32 14.35 7.60 -11.31
CA TRP A 32 14.41 6.27 -10.68
C TRP A 32 13.29 5.35 -11.13
N THR A 33 12.14 5.92 -11.42
CA THR A 33 10.94 5.20 -11.79
C THR A 33 10.37 5.71 -13.11
N PRO A 34 9.70 4.87 -13.89
CA PRO A 34 8.99 5.32 -15.09
C PRO A 34 7.74 6.14 -14.71
N VAL A 35 7.30 6.99 -15.63
CA VAL A 35 6.16 7.89 -15.44
C VAL A 35 4.83 7.14 -15.47
N SER A 36 4.70 6.14 -16.37
CA SER A 36 3.41 5.46 -16.63
C SER A 36 3.61 4.10 -17.28
N GLY A 37 2.53 3.32 -17.36
CA GLY A 37 2.51 1.99 -17.98
C GLY A 37 2.83 0.86 -16.99
N ARG A 38 2.87 -0.37 -17.51
CA ARG A 38 3.12 -1.61 -16.74
C ARG A 38 4.53 -2.15 -16.92
N ILE A 39 5.17 -1.83 -18.04
CA ILE A 39 6.50 -2.28 -18.44
C ILE A 39 7.03 -1.35 -19.54
N ALA A 40 8.33 -1.27 -19.72
CA ALA A 40 8.93 -0.50 -20.79
C ALA A 40 8.59 -1.11 -22.18
N LEU A 41 8.39 -0.25 -23.18
CA LEU A 41 7.91 -0.61 -24.51
C LEU A 41 8.85 -1.52 -25.32
N ASN A 42 10.10 -1.64 -24.90
CA ASN A 42 11.11 -2.50 -25.52
C ASN A 42 11.02 -3.98 -25.11
N PHE A 43 10.16 -4.31 -24.14
CA PHE A 43 9.98 -5.69 -23.69
C PHE A 43 8.71 -6.30 -24.27
N PHE A 44 8.90 -7.26 -25.16
CA PHE A 44 7.80 -8.06 -25.74
C PHE A 44 7.97 -9.52 -25.30
N PHE A 45 6.92 -10.06 -24.67
CA PHE A 45 6.81 -11.49 -24.35
C PHE A 45 5.33 -11.89 -24.30
N PRO A 46 5.03 -13.19 -24.50
CA PRO A 46 3.66 -13.67 -24.48
C PRO A 46 3.05 -13.49 -23.08
N ARG A 47 1.82 -13.03 -23.03
CA ARG A 47 1.05 -12.89 -21.79
C ARG A 47 0.41 -14.24 -21.45
N VAL A 48 0.95 -14.93 -20.47
CA VAL A 48 0.47 -16.24 -20.03
C VAL A 48 -0.51 -16.08 -18.87
N THR A 49 -0.11 -15.35 -17.82
CA THR A 49 -0.92 -15.14 -16.61
C THR A 49 -1.58 -13.76 -16.57
N GLY A 50 -1.10 -12.81 -17.37
CA GLY A 50 -1.49 -11.40 -17.32
C GLY A 50 -0.78 -10.58 -16.22
N PHE A 51 -0.04 -11.22 -15.33
CA PHE A 51 0.81 -10.56 -14.35
C PHE A 51 2.21 -10.35 -14.93
N MET A 52 2.58 -9.10 -15.24
CA MET A 52 3.84 -8.77 -15.91
C MET A 52 5.08 -9.28 -15.16
N LEU A 53 5.05 -9.32 -13.84
CA LEU A 53 6.15 -9.87 -13.03
C LEU A 53 6.31 -11.39 -13.25
N ILE A 54 5.21 -12.13 -13.27
CA ILE A 54 5.22 -13.58 -13.48
C ILE A 54 5.56 -13.89 -14.94
N ASP A 55 4.91 -13.22 -15.87
CA ASP A 55 5.09 -13.45 -17.31
C ASP A 55 6.52 -13.14 -17.75
N SER A 56 7.18 -12.12 -17.20
CA SER A 56 8.58 -11.80 -17.48
C SER A 56 9.54 -12.88 -16.98
N LEU A 57 9.27 -13.48 -15.81
CA LEU A 57 10.05 -14.60 -15.27
C LEU A 57 9.85 -15.86 -16.12
N LEU A 58 8.61 -16.18 -16.50
CA LEU A 58 8.29 -17.32 -17.37
C LEU A 58 8.95 -17.19 -18.75
N ALA A 59 9.06 -15.95 -19.25
CA ALA A 59 9.74 -15.67 -20.52
C ALA A 59 11.28 -15.66 -20.40
N GLY A 60 11.84 -15.90 -19.22
CA GLY A 60 13.29 -15.89 -18.98
C GLY A 60 13.94 -14.51 -19.18
N LYS A 61 13.19 -13.42 -18.98
CA LYS A 61 13.67 -12.04 -19.17
C LYS A 61 13.78 -11.28 -17.82
N PRO A 62 14.89 -11.41 -17.10
CA PRO A 62 15.10 -10.76 -15.80
C PRO A 62 15.03 -9.23 -15.89
N ASP A 63 15.50 -8.63 -16.97
CA ASP A 63 15.42 -7.18 -17.20
C ASP A 63 13.96 -6.72 -17.34
N GLY A 64 13.10 -7.53 -17.95
CA GLY A 64 11.68 -7.31 -18.02
C GLY A 64 11.02 -7.33 -16.62
N PHE A 65 11.45 -8.24 -15.75
CA PHE A 65 11.00 -8.29 -14.37
C PHE A 65 11.36 -7.01 -13.60
N VAL A 66 12.63 -6.57 -13.71
CA VAL A 66 13.09 -5.33 -13.06
C VAL A 66 12.33 -4.12 -13.61
N SER A 67 12.08 -4.08 -14.91
CA SER A 67 11.26 -3.02 -15.53
C SER A 67 9.84 -3.03 -14.98
N ALA A 68 9.15 -4.17 -14.97
CA ALA A 68 7.80 -4.29 -14.42
C ALA A 68 7.73 -3.89 -12.94
N LEU A 69 8.74 -4.28 -12.14
CA LEU A 69 8.83 -3.91 -10.73
C LEU A 69 8.95 -2.38 -10.56
N ARG A 70 9.80 -1.72 -11.34
CA ARG A 70 9.96 -0.25 -11.31
C ARG A 70 8.66 0.48 -11.65
N HIS A 71 7.87 -0.02 -12.61
CA HIS A 71 6.57 0.56 -12.95
C HIS A 71 5.53 0.37 -11.85
N LEU A 72 5.67 -0.65 -11.00
CA LEU A 72 4.74 -0.95 -9.92
C LEU A 72 4.99 -0.09 -8.65
N ILE A 73 6.23 0.39 -8.43
CA ILE A 73 6.63 1.06 -7.18
C ILE A 73 5.73 2.27 -6.87
N LEU A 74 5.62 3.24 -7.78
CA LEU A 74 4.86 4.47 -7.52
C LEU A 74 3.36 4.21 -7.37
N PRO A 75 2.68 3.46 -8.25
CA PRO A 75 1.28 3.09 -8.03
C PRO A 75 1.04 2.39 -6.70
N ALA A 76 1.92 1.47 -6.29
CA ALA A 76 1.80 0.76 -5.02
C ALA A 76 1.94 1.69 -3.81
N ILE A 77 2.88 2.66 -3.85
CA ILE A 77 3.05 3.66 -2.79
C ILE A 77 1.80 4.54 -2.70
N VAL A 78 1.32 5.06 -3.83
CA VAL A 78 0.13 5.94 -3.87
C VAL A 78 -1.10 5.21 -3.32
N LEU A 79 -1.39 4.01 -3.81
CA LEU A 79 -2.53 3.21 -3.35
C LEU A 79 -2.38 2.78 -1.89
N GLY A 80 -1.16 2.46 -1.45
CA GLY A 80 -0.91 1.96 -0.11
C GLY A 80 -0.89 3.03 0.98
N THR A 81 -0.68 4.30 0.65
CA THR A 81 -0.50 5.37 1.65
C THR A 81 -1.72 5.54 2.56
N ILE A 82 -2.93 5.59 2.01
CA ILE A 82 -4.17 5.78 2.80
C ILE A 82 -4.46 4.56 3.68
N PRO A 83 -4.53 3.32 3.14
CA PRO A 83 -4.73 2.13 3.95
C PRO A 83 -3.68 1.96 5.05
N LEU A 84 -2.41 2.23 4.74
CA LEU A 84 -1.31 2.13 5.70
C LEU A 84 -1.54 3.06 6.90
N ALA A 85 -1.94 4.31 6.66
CA ALA A 85 -2.21 5.28 7.71
C ALA A 85 -3.40 4.86 8.60
N VAL A 86 -4.46 4.31 7.99
CA VAL A 86 -5.65 3.82 8.71
C VAL A 86 -5.29 2.60 9.56
N ILE A 87 -4.62 1.60 8.97
CA ILE A 87 -4.22 0.37 9.65
C ILE A 87 -3.24 0.67 10.80
N ALA A 88 -2.25 1.54 10.57
CA ALA A 88 -1.29 1.93 11.60
C ALA A 88 -1.97 2.61 12.80
N ARG A 89 -2.91 3.51 12.55
CA ARG A 89 -3.70 4.19 13.60
C ARG A 89 -4.55 3.20 14.37
N GLN A 90 -5.26 2.31 13.67
CA GLN A 90 -6.08 1.26 14.27
C GLN A 90 -5.24 0.32 15.13
N THR A 91 -4.09 -0.13 14.61
CA THR A 91 -3.17 -0.99 15.35
C THR A 91 -2.67 -0.33 16.63
N ARG A 92 -2.29 0.95 16.54
CA ARG A 92 -1.85 1.69 17.72
C ARG A 92 -2.97 1.81 18.77
N SER A 93 -4.18 2.17 18.35
CA SER A 93 -5.33 2.29 19.26
C SER A 93 -5.65 0.98 19.95
N ALA A 94 -5.78 -0.10 19.17
CA ALA A 94 -6.06 -1.43 19.70
C ALA A 94 -4.96 -1.95 20.64
N MET A 95 -3.70 -1.67 20.33
CA MET A 95 -2.59 -2.04 21.22
C MET A 95 -2.61 -1.27 22.54
N LEU A 96 -2.92 0.03 22.52
CA LEU A 96 -3.00 0.84 23.76
C LEU A 96 -4.15 0.36 24.65
N GLU A 97 -5.29 0.04 24.09
CA GLU A 97 -6.46 -0.52 24.77
C GLU A 97 -6.10 -1.85 25.44
N VAL A 98 -5.62 -2.80 24.66
CA VAL A 98 -5.27 -4.15 25.14
C VAL A 98 -4.17 -4.13 26.19
N LEU A 99 -3.17 -3.26 26.08
CA LEU A 99 -2.10 -3.13 27.08
C LEU A 99 -2.58 -2.64 28.46
N GLY A 100 -3.77 -2.04 28.50
CA GLY A 100 -4.46 -1.60 29.73
C GLY A 100 -5.26 -2.70 30.41
N GLU A 101 -5.53 -3.82 29.74
CA GLU A 101 -6.38 -4.91 30.22
C GLU A 101 -5.78 -5.69 31.41
N ASP A 102 -6.64 -6.18 32.30
CA ASP A 102 -6.24 -6.85 33.54
C ASP A 102 -5.48 -8.16 33.30
N TYR A 103 -5.78 -8.89 32.23
CA TYR A 103 -5.03 -10.11 31.90
C TYR A 103 -3.57 -9.80 31.49
N VAL A 104 -3.29 -8.64 30.92
CA VAL A 104 -1.93 -8.19 30.59
C VAL A 104 -1.20 -7.82 31.89
N ARG A 105 -1.88 -7.12 32.81
CA ARG A 105 -1.34 -6.84 34.16
C ARG A 105 -1.02 -8.12 34.91
N THR A 106 -1.91 -9.10 34.87
CA THR A 106 -1.71 -10.42 35.49
C THR A 106 -0.52 -11.15 34.88
N ALA A 107 -0.36 -11.11 33.57
CA ALA A 107 0.79 -11.71 32.87
C ALA A 107 2.12 -11.09 33.32
N ARG A 108 2.16 -9.75 33.49
CA ARG A 108 3.33 -9.05 34.05
C ARG A 108 3.60 -9.40 35.49
N ALA A 109 2.56 -9.47 36.33
CA ALA A 109 2.68 -9.84 37.75
C ALA A 109 3.20 -11.28 37.93
N LYS A 110 2.95 -12.19 36.99
CA LYS A 110 3.52 -13.53 36.95
C LYS A 110 4.99 -13.58 36.49
N GLY A 111 5.62 -12.44 36.23
CA GLY A 111 7.03 -12.37 35.85
C GLY A 111 7.31 -12.76 34.40
N LEU A 112 6.30 -12.78 33.51
CA LEU A 112 6.51 -13.06 32.10
C LEU A 112 7.35 -11.96 31.44
N GLU A 113 8.25 -12.38 30.55
CA GLU A 113 9.12 -11.47 29.80
C GLU A 113 8.29 -10.42 29.02
N PRO A 114 8.66 -9.13 29.05
CA PRO A 114 7.91 -8.06 28.38
C PRO A 114 7.64 -8.31 26.89
N ARG A 115 8.60 -8.90 26.16
CA ARG A 115 8.44 -9.27 24.74
C ARG A 115 7.32 -10.30 24.54
N ARG A 116 7.22 -11.27 25.46
CA ARG A 116 6.19 -12.31 25.40
C ARG A 116 4.82 -11.74 25.77
N VAL A 117 4.77 -10.85 26.76
CA VAL A 117 3.52 -10.14 27.13
C VAL A 117 3.01 -9.30 25.98
N VAL A 118 3.86 -8.50 25.35
CA VAL A 118 3.45 -7.63 24.22
C VAL A 118 3.15 -8.42 22.96
N GLY A 119 4.04 -9.34 22.56
CA GLY A 119 3.93 -10.06 21.27
C GLY A 119 2.84 -11.12 21.26
N ILE A 120 2.66 -11.88 22.33
CA ILE A 120 1.71 -13.00 22.37
C ILE A 120 0.39 -12.56 23.02
N HIS A 121 0.44 -11.97 24.22
CA HIS A 121 -0.78 -11.68 24.96
C HIS A 121 -1.48 -10.41 24.48
N ALA A 122 -0.75 -9.32 24.21
CA ALA A 122 -1.36 -8.08 23.77
C ALA A 122 -1.60 -8.05 22.26
N PHE A 123 -0.57 -8.28 21.44
CA PHE A 123 -0.66 -8.14 19.98
C PHE A 123 -1.70 -9.07 19.35
N ARG A 124 -1.76 -10.33 19.79
CA ARG A 124 -2.74 -11.30 19.25
C ARG A 124 -4.18 -10.82 19.45
N ASN A 125 -4.51 -10.25 20.60
CA ASN A 125 -5.85 -9.72 20.88
C ASN A 125 -6.10 -8.39 20.15
N ALA A 126 -5.10 -7.54 20.04
CA ALA A 126 -5.17 -6.29 19.28
C ALA A 126 -5.35 -6.52 17.77
N LEU A 127 -4.97 -7.68 17.23
CA LEU A 127 -5.16 -8.01 15.82
C LEU A 127 -6.63 -8.15 15.42
N ILE A 128 -7.55 -8.47 16.30
CA ILE A 128 -8.96 -8.68 15.95
C ILE A 128 -9.54 -7.47 15.21
N PRO A 129 -9.58 -6.24 15.78
CA PRO A 129 -10.07 -5.07 15.06
C PRO A 129 -9.17 -4.64 13.90
N VAL A 130 -7.87 -4.96 13.96
CA VAL A 130 -6.93 -4.64 12.86
C VAL A 130 -7.21 -5.47 11.62
N VAL A 131 -7.45 -6.78 11.75
CA VAL A 131 -7.80 -7.66 10.61
C VAL A 131 -9.11 -7.24 9.97
N THR A 132 -10.11 -6.85 10.76
CA THR A 132 -11.36 -6.30 10.24
C THR A 132 -11.11 -5.02 9.43
N THR A 133 -10.28 -4.12 9.95
CA THR A 133 -9.89 -2.89 9.24
C THR A 133 -9.15 -3.20 7.94
N ILE A 134 -8.23 -4.17 7.93
CA ILE A 134 -7.54 -4.61 6.72
C ILE A 134 -8.54 -5.11 5.67
N GLY A 135 -9.50 -5.96 6.07
CA GLY A 135 -10.53 -6.45 5.16
C GLY A 135 -11.36 -5.34 4.51
N LEU A 136 -11.77 -4.34 5.29
CA LEU A 136 -12.47 -3.16 4.78
C LEU A 136 -11.59 -2.35 3.82
N GLN A 137 -10.31 -2.16 4.14
CA GLN A 137 -9.39 -1.43 3.26
C GLN A 137 -9.13 -2.16 1.94
N VAL A 138 -9.05 -3.49 1.94
CA VAL A 138 -8.95 -4.28 0.70
C VAL A 138 -10.19 -4.07 -0.18
N GLY A 139 -11.39 -4.11 0.42
CA GLY A 139 -12.63 -3.82 -0.32
C GLY A 139 -12.64 -2.42 -0.95
N LEU A 140 -12.20 -1.40 -0.19
CA LEU A 140 -12.09 -0.02 -0.68
C LEU A 140 -11.04 0.11 -1.80
N LEU A 141 -9.91 -0.58 -1.69
CA LEU A 141 -8.88 -0.57 -2.74
C LEU A 141 -9.40 -1.17 -4.05
N MET A 142 -10.18 -2.25 -3.97
CA MET A 142 -10.79 -2.86 -5.17
C MET A 142 -11.81 -1.92 -5.85
N ALA A 143 -12.51 -1.09 -5.07
CA ALA A 143 -13.47 -0.11 -5.59
C ALA A 143 -12.82 1.21 -6.05
N GLY A 144 -11.68 1.59 -5.47
CA GLY A 144 -11.13 2.96 -5.53
C GLY A 144 -9.84 3.13 -6.33
N ALA A 145 -9.31 2.09 -6.99
CA ALA A 145 -8.06 2.17 -7.75
C ALA A 145 -8.16 3.03 -9.03
N ILE A 146 -9.35 3.43 -9.46
CA ILE A 146 -9.66 4.11 -10.73
C ILE A 146 -8.75 5.32 -10.99
N LEU A 147 -8.64 6.22 -10.02
CA LEU A 147 -7.82 7.44 -10.17
C LEU A 147 -6.35 7.11 -10.34
N THR A 148 -5.83 6.16 -9.58
CA THR A 148 -4.43 5.72 -9.68
C THR A 148 -4.17 5.03 -11.00
N GLU A 149 -5.07 4.17 -11.46
CA GLU A 149 -4.99 3.51 -12.77
C GLU A 149 -4.95 4.53 -13.91
N THR A 150 -5.76 5.59 -13.82
CA THR A 150 -5.79 6.67 -14.81
C THR A 150 -4.49 7.47 -14.81
N ILE A 151 -4.00 7.92 -13.65
CA ILE A 151 -2.79 8.75 -13.53
C ILE A 151 -1.56 7.99 -14.05
N PHE A 152 -1.40 6.73 -13.66
CA PHE A 152 -0.26 5.91 -14.06
C PHE A 152 -0.47 5.20 -15.39
N SER A 153 -1.59 5.45 -16.10
CA SER A 153 -1.99 4.73 -17.32
C SER A 153 -1.90 3.22 -17.15
N TRP A 154 -2.31 2.74 -15.98
CA TRP A 154 -2.30 1.34 -15.65
C TRP A 154 -3.57 0.69 -16.20
N PRO A 155 -3.48 -0.36 -17.05
CA PRO A 155 -4.66 -1.04 -17.57
C PRO A 155 -5.29 -1.91 -16.49
N GLY A 156 -6.18 -1.32 -15.71
CA GLY A 156 -6.96 -1.96 -14.65
C GLY A 156 -8.46 -1.91 -14.93
N ILE A 157 -9.24 -2.50 -14.02
CA ILE A 157 -10.71 -2.59 -14.12
C ILE A 157 -11.34 -1.20 -14.11
N GLY A 158 -10.82 -0.29 -13.29
CA GLY A 158 -11.35 1.06 -13.17
C GLY A 158 -11.15 1.88 -14.44
N LYS A 159 -9.95 1.83 -15.03
CA LYS A 159 -9.67 2.48 -16.30
C LYS A 159 -10.55 1.90 -17.43
N TRP A 160 -10.65 0.58 -17.51
CA TRP A 160 -11.51 -0.08 -18.49
C TRP A 160 -12.97 0.35 -18.35
N MET A 161 -13.46 0.54 -17.13
CA MET A 161 -14.82 1.02 -16.88
C MET A 161 -15.03 2.46 -17.40
N ILE A 162 -14.07 3.36 -17.18
CA ILE A 162 -14.10 4.74 -17.70
C ILE A 162 -14.09 4.73 -19.24
N ASP A 163 -13.16 4.00 -19.83
CA ASP A 163 -12.99 3.91 -21.28
C ASP A 163 -14.23 3.29 -21.98
N SER A 164 -15.08 2.55 -21.23
CA SER A 164 -16.33 1.95 -21.75
C SER A 164 -17.52 2.90 -21.68
N ILE A 165 -17.44 4.01 -20.95
CA ILE A 165 -18.51 4.99 -20.76
C ILE A 165 -18.28 6.24 -21.65
N SER A 166 -17.03 6.49 -22.03
CA SER A 166 -16.62 7.61 -22.90
C SER A 166 -16.73 7.24 -24.38
#